data_7b9f005bad97333998b1df5a5cdc616b
#
_entry.id   7b9f005bad97333998b1df5a5cdc616b
#
_cell.length_a   1.000
_cell.length_b   1.000
_cell.length_c   1.000
_cell.angle_alpha   90.00
_cell.angle_beta   90.00
_cell.angle_gamma   90.00
#
_symmetry.space_group_name_H-M   'P 1'
#
loop_
_entity.id
_entity.type
_entity.pdbx_description
1 polymer ?
#
loop_
_entity_poly.entity_id
_entity_poly.type
_entity_poly.pdbx_seq_one_letter_code
_entity_poly.pdbx_strand_id
1 'polypeptide(L)'
;LRNYVLGILVVVYTFNFIDRQILSILLESIKNDLNLSDTSLGMLTGFAFALFYATLGIPIAKYADYGNRRNLISLAIGVWSFMTALSGLAQNFFHLLIARIGVGIGEAGCSPPAHSMISDYFPANVRSTALGIYSLGIPFGIMFGLFAGGWINEYFGWRIAFFVVGIPGIILAIIFRFTVQEPKRGHAEGRTDTKEQPSIMETAKYLLSKKSFRHLAFGASLAAFVGYGAITWLPSFFQRSYGMQTGDVGWYLGLILGIPGGLGIFLGGYLSDYLGSKDVRWCLWIVALAMFITTPLYYMVYLSPTANTSFLWLIVPIAFGNFYQATTFSQTQGVVELRMRSVAAAILLFIINIIGLGFGPQAVGILSDILRADYGKESLRYSLMILTTLKLWCAYHYYLAGKYLKDDLVTE
;
A
#
# COMPACT_ATOMS: atom_id res chain seq x y z
N LEU A 1 24.47 -14.06 9.60
CA LEU A 1 23.92 -12.79 10.10
C LEU A 1 22.99 -12.12 9.08
N ARG A 2 23.45 -11.85 7.84
CA ARG A 2 22.65 -11.13 6.82
C ARG A 2 21.28 -11.75 6.53
N ASN A 3 21.19 -13.10 6.40
CA ASN A 3 19.92 -13.79 6.13
C ASN A 3 18.95 -13.71 7.33
N TYR A 4 19.48 -13.72 8.55
CA TYR A 4 18.70 -13.48 9.77
C TYR A 4 18.10 -12.07 9.77
N VAL A 5 18.93 -11.05 9.45
CA VAL A 5 18.45 -9.65 9.37
C VAL A 5 17.37 -9.49 8.29
N LEU A 6 17.56 -10.11 7.14
CA LEU A 6 16.53 -10.11 6.08
C LEU A 6 15.24 -10.79 6.56
N GLY A 7 15.34 -11.97 7.19
CA GLY A 7 14.17 -12.69 7.71
C GLY A 7 13.38 -11.88 8.74
N ILE A 8 14.07 -11.25 9.71
CA ILE A 8 13.38 -10.42 10.70
C ILE A 8 12.78 -9.15 10.08
N LEU A 9 13.42 -8.55 9.06
CA LEU A 9 12.86 -7.42 8.33
C LEU A 9 11.61 -7.81 7.53
N VAL A 10 11.56 -9.03 6.96
CA VAL A 10 10.32 -9.58 6.34
C VAL A 10 9.20 -9.68 7.38
N VAL A 11 9.51 -10.22 8.57
CA VAL A 11 8.53 -10.30 9.67
C VAL A 11 8.04 -8.90 10.07
N VAL A 12 8.94 -7.93 10.23
CA VAL A 12 8.60 -6.53 10.53
C VAL A 12 7.67 -5.95 9.46
N TYR A 13 7.97 -6.19 8.18
CA TYR A 13 7.15 -5.67 7.08
C TYR A 13 5.79 -6.38 6.98
N THR A 14 5.75 -7.68 7.33
CA THR A 14 4.49 -8.42 7.48
C THR A 14 3.62 -7.80 8.58
N PHE A 15 4.18 -7.52 9.76
CA PHE A 15 3.44 -6.84 10.84
C PHE A 15 2.95 -5.44 10.44
N ASN A 16 3.75 -4.68 9.71
CA ASN A 16 3.36 -3.37 9.19
C ASN A 16 2.08 -3.46 8.32
N PHE A 17 2.01 -4.47 7.43
CA PHE A 17 0.82 -4.67 6.59
C PHE A 17 -0.34 -5.33 7.32
N ILE A 18 -0.11 -6.16 8.36
CA ILE A 18 -1.16 -6.66 9.25
C ILE A 18 -1.87 -5.47 9.91
N ASP A 19 -1.12 -4.51 10.46
CA ASP A 19 -1.67 -3.32 11.14
C ASP A 19 -2.51 -2.44 10.22
N ARG A 20 -2.16 -2.37 8.95
CA ARG A 20 -2.98 -1.66 7.94
C ARG A 20 -4.27 -2.39 7.62
N GLN A 21 -4.20 -3.70 7.46
CA GLN A 21 -5.34 -4.50 7.00
C GLN A 21 -6.33 -4.86 8.11
N ILE A 22 -5.86 -4.97 9.35
CA ILE A 22 -6.74 -5.32 10.47
C ILE A 22 -7.89 -4.31 10.63
N LEU A 23 -7.63 -3.00 10.47
CA LEU A 23 -8.70 -2.01 10.57
C LEU A 23 -9.76 -2.21 9.48
N SER A 24 -9.38 -2.58 8.25
CA SER A 24 -10.32 -2.79 7.14
C SER A 24 -11.32 -3.90 7.41
N ILE A 25 -10.88 -5.02 8.00
CA ILE A 25 -11.78 -6.14 8.34
C ILE A 25 -12.65 -5.85 9.56
N LEU A 26 -12.23 -4.93 10.44
CA LEU A 26 -12.93 -4.56 11.66
C LEU A 26 -13.93 -3.40 11.49
N LEU A 27 -13.99 -2.75 10.32
CA LEU A 27 -14.77 -1.52 10.10
C LEU A 27 -16.24 -1.64 10.50
N GLU A 28 -16.91 -2.74 10.15
CA GLU A 28 -18.33 -2.94 10.49
C GLU A 28 -18.57 -3.11 11.99
N SER A 29 -17.69 -3.85 12.66
CA SER A 29 -17.77 -4.04 14.12
C SER A 29 -17.53 -2.73 14.86
N ILE A 30 -16.55 -1.94 14.43
CA ILE A 30 -16.25 -0.61 14.98
C ILE A 30 -17.40 0.36 14.71
N LYS A 31 -17.94 0.35 13.47
CA LYS A 31 -19.08 1.17 13.08
C LYS A 31 -20.27 0.98 14.00
N ASN A 32 -20.63 -0.28 14.21
CA ASN A 32 -21.82 -0.64 14.98
C ASN A 32 -21.63 -0.35 16.48
N ASP A 33 -20.43 -0.60 17.02
CA ASP A 33 -20.14 -0.39 18.43
C ASP A 33 -20.01 1.08 18.83
N LEU A 34 -19.40 1.91 17.97
CA LEU A 34 -19.15 3.32 18.22
C LEU A 34 -20.12 4.26 17.48
N ASN A 35 -21.12 3.72 16.76
CA ASN A 35 -22.11 4.48 15.97
C ASN A 35 -21.47 5.49 14.99
N LEU A 36 -20.48 5.04 14.24
CA LEU A 36 -19.73 5.89 13.29
C LEU A 36 -20.37 5.90 11.90
N SER A 37 -20.20 7.01 11.18
CA SER A 37 -20.51 7.12 9.75
C SER A 37 -19.44 6.45 8.89
N ASP A 38 -19.77 6.12 7.64
CA ASP A 38 -18.79 5.60 6.68
C ASP A 38 -17.73 6.67 6.35
N THR A 39 -18.11 7.94 6.33
CA THR A 39 -17.19 9.09 6.21
C THR A 39 -16.14 9.08 7.33
N SER A 40 -16.55 8.88 8.59
CA SER A 40 -15.64 8.81 9.72
C SER A 40 -14.69 7.60 9.61
N LEU A 41 -15.20 6.44 9.20
CA LEU A 41 -14.37 5.24 8.98
C LEU A 41 -13.38 5.41 7.83
N GLY A 42 -13.79 6.05 6.74
CA GLY A 42 -12.89 6.40 5.64
C GLY A 42 -11.77 7.33 6.08
N MET A 43 -12.05 8.29 6.97
CA MET A 43 -11.04 9.18 7.55
C MET A 43 -10.03 8.42 8.40
N LEU A 44 -10.46 7.45 9.21
CA LEU A 44 -9.58 6.64 10.04
C LEU A 44 -8.66 5.72 9.24
N THR A 45 -9.17 5.14 8.15
CA THR A 45 -8.43 4.18 7.31
C THR A 45 -7.55 4.86 6.27
N GLY A 46 -7.94 6.05 5.79
CA GLY A 46 -7.28 6.78 4.72
C GLY A 46 -6.53 8.00 5.22
N PHE A 47 -7.22 9.13 5.25
CA PHE A 47 -6.60 10.44 5.37
C PHE A 47 -5.77 10.64 6.65
N ALA A 48 -6.30 10.22 7.81
CA ALA A 48 -5.61 10.39 9.09
C ALA A 48 -4.27 9.65 9.16
N PHE A 49 -4.22 8.45 8.59
CA PHE A 49 -3.00 7.68 8.49
C PHE A 49 -2.04 8.24 7.42
N ALA A 50 -2.54 8.43 6.19
CA ALA A 50 -1.72 8.74 5.02
C ALA A 50 -1.04 10.10 5.13
N LEU A 51 -1.72 11.11 5.70
CA LEU A 51 -1.16 12.45 5.87
C LEU A 51 0.13 12.41 6.71
N PHE A 52 0.08 11.77 7.87
CA PHE A 52 1.24 11.71 8.77
C PHE A 52 2.31 10.73 8.25
N TYR A 53 1.90 9.59 7.70
CA TYR A 53 2.82 8.64 7.05
C TYR A 53 3.64 9.29 5.93
N ALA A 54 2.98 10.01 5.01
CA ALA A 54 3.64 10.61 3.86
C ALA A 54 4.49 11.84 4.23
N THR A 55 3.97 12.72 5.09
CA THR A 55 4.67 13.95 5.46
C THR A 55 5.88 13.70 6.35
N LEU A 56 5.73 12.82 7.35
CA LEU A 56 6.83 12.50 8.27
C LEU A 56 7.82 11.49 7.68
N GLY A 57 7.43 10.73 6.66
CA GLY A 57 8.32 9.84 5.95
C GLY A 57 9.57 10.54 5.40
N ILE A 58 9.43 11.79 4.93
CA ILE A 58 10.54 12.57 4.38
C ILE A 58 11.59 12.94 5.45
N PRO A 59 11.26 13.63 6.57
CA PRO A 59 12.24 13.95 7.60
C PRO A 59 12.82 12.70 8.28
N ILE A 60 12.04 11.66 8.46
CA ILE A 60 12.49 10.40 9.05
C ILE A 60 13.49 9.68 8.10
N ALA A 61 13.20 9.63 6.80
CA ALA A 61 14.14 9.09 5.81
C ALA A 61 15.46 9.85 5.82
N LYS A 62 15.41 11.20 5.89
CA LYS A 62 16.62 12.03 6.02
C LYS A 62 17.38 11.73 7.31
N TYR A 63 16.68 11.55 8.44
CA TYR A 63 17.33 11.12 9.68
C TYR A 63 17.99 9.73 9.54
N ALA A 64 17.35 8.80 8.82
CA ALA A 64 17.91 7.48 8.56
C ALA A 64 19.24 7.51 7.80
N ASP A 65 19.53 8.58 7.04
CA ASP A 65 20.79 8.72 6.29
C ASP A 65 22.01 8.92 7.19
N TYR A 66 21.86 9.47 8.39
CA TYR A 66 22.96 9.70 9.34
C TYR A 66 22.77 9.03 10.71
N GLY A 67 21.52 8.71 11.08
CA GLY A 67 21.17 8.09 12.36
C GLY A 67 21.41 6.58 12.40
N ASN A 68 21.16 5.96 13.55
CA ASN A 68 21.18 4.51 13.71
C ASN A 68 19.84 3.91 13.25
N ARG A 69 19.86 3.21 12.12
CA ARG A 69 18.65 2.66 11.44
C ARG A 69 18.01 1.54 12.27
N ARG A 70 18.80 0.69 12.94
CA ARG A 70 18.29 -0.34 13.85
C ARG A 70 17.43 0.30 14.95
N ASN A 71 17.94 1.34 15.61
CA ASN A 71 17.22 2.02 16.69
C ASN A 71 15.96 2.68 16.17
N LEU A 72 16.04 3.31 15.00
CA LEU A 72 14.91 3.97 14.34
C LEU A 72 13.81 2.96 14.00
N ILE A 73 14.14 1.83 13.36
CA ILE A 73 13.18 0.78 13.02
C ILE A 73 12.56 0.19 14.29
N SER A 74 13.38 -0.11 15.31
CA SER A 74 12.86 -0.63 16.58
C SER A 74 11.88 0.33 17.26
N LEU A 75 12.22 1.63 17.33
CA LEU A 75 11.32 2.65 17.85
C LEU A 75 10.03 2.74 17.01
N ALA A 76 10.16 2.74 15.69
CA ALA A 76 9.06 2.76 14.76
C ALA A 76 8.09 1.60 15.02
N ILE A 77 8.59 0.35 15.07
CA ILE A 77 7.80 -0.84 15.42
C ILE A 77 7.10 -0.65 16.76
N GLY A 78 7.83 -0.23 17.80
CA GLY A 78 7.27 -0.01 19.13
C GLY A 78 6.13 1.01 19.14
N VAL A 79 6.32 2.15 18.45
CA VAL A 79 5.30 3.22 18.38
C VAL A 79 4.04 2.75 17.67
N TRP A 80 4.14 2.21 16.44
CA TRP A 80 2.92 1.83 15.73
C TRP A 80 2.21 0.66 16.41
N SER A 81 2.95 -0.34 16.92
CA SER A 81 2.35 -1.50 17.60
C SER A 81 1.68 -1.11 18.92
N PHE A 82 2.28 -0.18 19.69
CA PHE A 82 1.65 0.39 20.87
C PHE A 82 0.35 1.14 20.52
N MET A 83 0.36 1.96 19.48
CA MET A 83 -0.81 2.69 19.01
C MET A 83 -1.89 1.75 18.45
N THR A 84 -1.49 0.66 17.80
CA THR A 84 -2.41 -0.42 17.38
C THR A 84 -3.07 -1.08 18.59
N ALA A 85 -2.30 -1.47 19.61
CA ALA A 85 -2.86 -2.00 20.84
C ALA A 85 -3.79 -0.99 21.53
N LEU A 86 -3.39 0.29 21.60
CA LEU A 86 -4.18 1.37 22.17
C LEU A 86 -5.52 1.55 21.43
N SER A 87 -5.60 1.25 20.14
CA SER A 87 -6.85 1.25 19.38
C SER A 87 -7.90 0.31 19.99
N GLY A 88 -7.49 -0.78 20.63
CA GLY A 88 -8.38 -1.70 21.33
C GLY A 88 -9.05 -1.10 22.58
N LEU A 89 -8.55 0.00 23.14
CA LEU A 89 -9.13 0.74 24.25
C LEU A 89 -10.04 1.89 23.81
N ALA A 90 -10.22 2.11 22.52
CA ALA A 90 -10.97 3.24 22.01
C ALA A 90 -12.46 3.17 22.37
N GLN A 91 -13.02 4.28 22.85
CA GLN A 91 -14.42 4.42 23.24
C GLN A 91 -15.21 5.36 22.32
N ASN A 92 -14.51 6.05 21.42
CA ASN A 92 -15.10 6.99 20.48
C ASN A 92 -14.18 7.23 19.27
N PHE A 93 -14.68 7.97 18.31
CA PHE A 93 -13.95 8.33 17.07
C PHE A 93 -12.58 8.98 17.35
N PHE A 94 -12.50 9.92 18.30
CA PHE A 94 -11.25 10.68 18.54
C PHE A 94 -10.14 9.79 19.13
N HIS A 95 -10.49 8.81 19.96
CA HIS A 95 -9.51 7.84 20.47
C HIS A 95 -8.90 7.03 19.33
N LEU A 96 -9.73 6.54 18.40
CA LEU A 96 -9.25 5.84 17.21
C LEU A 96 -8.45 6.76 16.28
N LEU A 97 -8.90 8.00 16.09
CA LEU A 97 -8.20 8.97 15.26
C LEU A 97 -6.77 9.22 15.74
N ILE A 98 -6.59 9.50 17.04
CA ILE A 98 -5.27 9.70 17.64
C ILE A 98 -4.40 8.45 17.49
N ALA A 99 -4.97 7.29 17.76
CA ALA A 99 -4.25 6.03 17.61
C ALA A 99 -3.81 5.80 16.15
N ARG A 100 -4.68 6.06 15.16
CA ARG A 100 -4.36 5.92 13.73
C ARG A 100 -3.31 6.92 13.25
N ILE A 101 -3.34 8.16 13.74
CA ILE A 101 -2.27 9.13 13.51
C ILE A 101 -0.95 8.59 14.06
N GLY A 102 -0.96 8.06 15.28
CA GLY A 102 0.24 7.49 15.91
C GLY A 102 0.78 6.26 15.16
N VAL A 103 -0.10 5.40 14.62
CA VAL A 103 0.32 4.31 13.72
C VAL A 103 0.99 4.86 12.48
N GLY A 104 0.40 5.88 11.81
CA GLY A 104 0.99 6.50 10.62
C GLY A 104 2.37 7.11 10.88
N ILE A 105 2.55 7.77 12.02
CA ILE A 105 3.85 8.33 12.46
C ILE A 105 4.88 7.21 12.65
N GLY A 106 4.49 6.15 13.36
CA GLY A 106 5.37 5.01 13.62
C GLY A 106 5.79 4.32 12.32
N GLU A 107 4.84 3.98 11.47
CA GLU A 107 5.12 3.25 10.22
C GLU A 107 6.01 4.04 9.23
N ALA A 108 5.97 5.37 9.26
CA ALA A 108 6.85 6.21 8.44
C ALA A 108 8.35 5.93 8.69
N GLY A 109 8.69 5.44 9.89
CA GLY A 109 10.07 5.12 10.29
C GLY A 109 10.57 3.74 9.89
N CYS A 110 9.83 2.96 9.09
CA CYS A 110 10.19 1.57 8.84
C CYS A 110 10.84 1.35 7.46
N SER A 111 10.11 1.60 6.37
CA SER A 111 10.52 1.16 5.03
C SER A 111 11.80 1.81 4.50
N PRO A 112 12.02 3.14 4.57
CA PRO A 112 13.25 3.74 4.06
C PRO A 112 14.51 3.22 4.77
N PRO A 113 14.59 3.18 6.12
CA PRO A 113 15.78 2.63 6.79
C PRO A 113 15.95 1.12 6.58
N ALA A 114 14.86 0.35 6.42
CA ALA A 114 14.96 -1.08 6.12
C ALA A 114 15.60 -1.31 4.74
N HIS A 115 15.18 -0.58 3.71
CA HIS A 115 15.79 -0.65 2.38
C HIS A 115 17.28 -0.26 2.42
N SER A 116 17.63 0.79 3.17
CA SER A 116 19.02 1.21 3.36
C SER A 116 19.85 0.12 4.08
N MET A 117 19.31 -0.51 5.13
CA MET A 117 19.99 -1.63 5.81
C MET A 117 20.21 -2.82 4.88
N ILE A 118 19.19 -3.21 4.09
CA ILE A 118 19.31 -4.31 3.13
C ILE A 118 20.41 -4.01 2.11
N SER A 119 20.50 -2.77 1.63
CA SER A 119 21.53 -2.36 0.68
C SER A 119 22.95 -2.48 1.24
N ASP A 120 23.13 -2.26 2.55
CA ASP A 120 24.42 -2.41 3.20
C ASP A 120 24.78 -3.86 3.57
N TYR A 121 23.78 -4.73 3.77
CA TYR A 121 24.01 -6.15 4.03
C TYR A 121 24.20 -6.99 2.78
N PHE A 122 23.64 -6.58 1.64
CA PHE A 122 23.61 -7.35 0.41
C PHE A 122 24.31 -6.61 -0.73
N PRO A 123 25.35 -7.22 -1.35
CA PRO A 123 26.03 -6.62 -2.49
C PRO A 123 25.11 -6.48 -3.70
N ALA A 124 25.48 -5.60 -4.65
CA ALA A 124 24.64 -5.20 -5.76
C ALA A 124 24.06 -6.37 -6.59
N ASN A 125 24.84 -7.44 -6.78
CA ASN A 125 24.46 -8.62 -7.57
C ASN A 125 23.32 -9.47 -6.97
N VAL A 126 23.03 -9.35 -5.66
CA VAL A 126 21.94 -10.09 -4.97
C VAL A 126 20.96 -9.17 -4.23
N ARG A 127 21.17 -7.86 -4.27
CA ARG A 127 20.35 -6.86 -3.58
C ARG A 127 18.91 -6.87 -4.05
N SER A 128 18.68 -6.96 -5.36
CA SER A 128 17.32 -7.01 -5.93
C SER A 128 16.55 -8.22 -5.41
N THR A 129 17.20 -9.37 -5.31
CA THR A 129 16.62 -10.59 -4.72
C THR A 129 16.27 -10.38 -3.23
N ALA A 130 17.17 -9.76 -2.46
CA ALA A 130 16.92 -9.48 -1.04
C ALA A 130 15.74 -8.51 -0.85
N LEU A 131 15.65 -7.46 -1.65
CA LEU A 131 14.50 -6.53 -1.65
C LEU A 131 13.20 -7.21 -2.10
N GLY A 132 13.28 -8.12 -3.07
CA GLY A 132 12.14 -8.94 -3.49
C GLY A 132 11.63 -9.84 -2.34
N ILE A 133 12.54 -10.51 -1.62
CA ILE A 133 12.19 -11.30 -0.43
C ILE A 133 11.58 -10.41 0.65
N TYR A 134 12.15 -9.24 0.94
CA TYR A 134 11.58 -8.28 1.88
C TYR A 134 10.15 -7.88 1.50
N SER A 135 9.90 -7.66 0.21
CA SER A 135 8.58 -7.28 -0.31
C SER A 135 7.51 -8.37 -0.15
N LEU A 136 7.88 -9.64 0.10
CA LEU A 136 6.92 -10.70 0.44
C LEU A 136 6.17 -10.41 1.75
N GLY A 137 6.70 -9.53 2.60
CA GLY A 137 5.98 -9.04 3.78
C GLY A 137 4.64 -8.39 3.45
N ILE A 138 4.48 -7.80 2.25
CA ILE A 138 3.22 -7.17 1.82
C ILE A 138 2.09 -8.21 1.68
N PRO A 139 2.18 -9.20 0.76
CA PRO A 139 1.11 -10.17 0.59
C PRO A 139 0.87 -11.01 1.84
N PHE A 140 1.91 -11.37 2.59
CA PHE A 140 1.75 -12.08 3.87
C PHE A 140 1.02 -11.22 4.89
N GLY A 141 1.37 -9.94 5.02
CA GLY A 141 0.70 -9.03 5.95
C GLY A 141 -0.77 -8.83 5.61
N ILE A 142 -1.11 -8.66 4.33
CA ILE A 142 -2.49 -8.56 3.86
C ILE A 142 -3.27 -9.85 4.20
N MET A 143 -2.70 -11.00 3.85
CA MET A 143 -3.34 -12.29 4.07
C MET A 143 -3.57 -12.57 5.56
N PHE A 144 -2.52 -12.46 6.39
CA PHE A 144 -2.64 -12.73 7.82
C PHE A 144 -3.45 -11.67 8.56
N GLY A 145 -3.37 -10.39 8.15
CA GLY A 145 -4.14 -9.31 8.74
C GLY A 145 -5.64 -9.49 8.57
N LEU A 146 -6.07 -9.85 7.36
CA LEU A 146 -7.48 -10.13 7.07
C LEU A 146 -7.95 -11.44 7.72
N PHE A 147 -7.16 -12.51 7.59
CA PHE A 147 -7.51 -13.81 8.15
C PHE A 147 -7.59 -13.79 9.68
N ALA A 148 -6.50 -13.41 10.35
CA ALA A 148 -6.45 -13.38 11.81
C ALA A 148 -7.40 -12.31 12.37
N GLY A 149 -7.43 -11.11 11.76
CA GLY A 149 -8.33 -10.03 12.16
C GLY A 149 -9.80 -10.42 12.05
N GLY A 150 -10.18 -11.06 10.94
CA GLY A 150 -11.57 -11.55 10.75
C GLY A 150 -11.97 -12.60 11.75
N TRP A 151 -11.14 -13.64 11.94
CA TRP A 151 -11.39 -14.72 12.87
C TRP A 151 -11.43 -14.24 14.32
N ILE A 152 -10.45 -13.44 14.76
CA ILE A 152 -10.42 -12.92 16.13
C ILE A 152 -11.63 -12.01 16.40
N ASN A 153 -12.00 -11.17 15.43
CA ASN A 153 -13.16 -10.29 15.55
C ASN A 153 -14.47 -11.07 15.70
N GLU A 154 -14.64 -12.18 14.98
CA GLU A 154 -15.84 -13.00 15.03
C GLU A 154 -16.06 -13.64 16.42
N TYR A 155 -14.99 -14.14 17.05
CA TYR A 155 -15.09 -14.86 18.30
C TYR A 155 -14.81 -14.02 19.55
N PHE A 156 -13.98 -12.99 19.45
CA PHE A 156 -13.50 -12.21 20.59
C PHE A 156 -13.75 -10.70 20.48
N GLY A 157 -14.25 -10.25 19.33
CA GLY A 157 -14.53 -8.84 19.06
C GLY A 157 -13.31 -8.03 18.62
N TRP A 158 -13.59 -6.85 18.04
CA TRP A 158 -12.59 -6.00 17.38
C TRP A 158 -11.52 -5.44 18.34
N ARG A 159 -11.86 -5.21 19.61
CA ARG A 159 -10.89 -4.73 20.61
C ARG A 159 -9.77 -5.72 20.86
N ILE A 160 -10.13 -6.99 21.02
CA ILE A 160 -9.16 -8.08 21.22
C ILE A 160 -8.28 -8.25 19.98
N ALA A 161 -8.83 -8.09 18.78
CA ALA A 161 -8.06 -8.16 17.54
C ALA A 161 -6.91 -7.14 17.52
N PHE A 162 -7.14 -5.91 17.96
CA PHE A 162 -6.07 -4.91 18.08
C PHE A 162 -5.00 -5.27 19.11
N PHE A 163 -5.37 -5.86 20.25
CA PHE A 163 -4.38 -6.32 21.24
C PHE A 163 -3.55 -7.49 20.73
N VAL A 164 -4.19 -8.47 20.07
CA VAL A 164 -3.49 -9.66 19.53
C VAL A 164 -2.50 -9.29 18.43
N VAL A 165 -2.71 -8.21 17.71
CA VAL A 165 -1.77 -7.71 16.71
C VAL A 165 -0.73 -6.77 17.33
N GLY A 166 -1.14 -5.82 18.15
CA GLY A 166 -0.26 -4.79 18.70
C GLY A 166 0.75 -5.32 19.72
N ILE A 167 0.34 -6.20 20.64
CA ILE A 167 1.26 -6.70 21.68
C ILE A 167 2.44 -7.51 21.09
N PRO A 168 2.24 -8.47 20.17
CA PRO A 168 3.35 -9.16 19.54
C PRO A 168 4.28 -8.23 18.76
N GLY A 169 3.74 -7.14 18.16
CA GLY A 169 4.54 -6.14 17.51
C GLY A 169 5.47 -5.40 18.48
N ILE A 170 5.03 -5.09 19.71
CA ILE A 170 5.88 -4.51 20.75
C ILE A 170 7.02 -5.49 21.12
N ILE A 171 6.70 -6.78 21.25
CA ILE A 171 7.68 -7.82 21.51
C ILE A 171 8.69 -7.89 20.35
N LEU A 172 8.21 -7.82 19.11
CA LEU A 172 9.05 -7.78 17.91
C LEU A 172 10.00 -6.57 17.91
N ALA A 173 9.55 -5.40 18.38
CA ALA A 173 10.40 -4.21 18.53
C ALA A 173 11.58 -4.46 19.47
N ILE A 174 11.32 -5.14 20.60
CA ILE A 174 12.34 -5.52 21.58
C ILE A 174 13.32 -6.53 20.97
N ILE A 175 12.79 -7.60 20.35
CA ILE A 175 13.62 -8.62 19.68
C ILE A 175 14.51 -7.95 18.61
N PHE A 176 13.91 -7.12 17.74
CA PHE A 176 14.66 -6.41 16.69
C PHE A 176 15.80 -5.57 17.27
N ARG A 177 15.52 -4.81 18.35
CA ARG A 177 16.50 -3.94 19.01
C ARG A 177 17.74 -4.68 19.52
N PHE A 178 17.54 -5.87 20.08
CA PHE A 178 18.62 -6.60 20.74
C PHE A 178 19.31 -7.66 19.86
N THR A 179 18.68 -8.12 18.79
CA THR A 179 19.21 -9.19 17.93
C THR A 179 19.75 -8.71 16.60
N VAL A 180 19.26 -7.55 16.08
CA VAL A 180 19.77 -6.99 14.83
C VAL A 180 20.96 -6.09 15.11
N GLN A 181 21.97 -6.17 14.27
CA GLN A 181 23.14 -5.29 14.32
C GLN A 181 22.98 -4.16 13.28
N GLU A 182 23.46 -2.97 13.63
CA GLU A 182 23.55 -1.87 12.66
C GLU A 182 24.71 -2.14 11.69
N PRO A 183 24.46 -2.23 10.37
CA PRO A 183 25.55 -2.43 9.43
C PRO A 183 26.36 -1.15 9.25
N LYS A 184 27.66 -1.29 8.96
CA LYS A 184 28.48 -0.14 8.54
C LYS A 184 27.96 0.35 7.19
N ARG A 185 27.81 1.67 7.04
CA ARG A 185 27.33 2.28 5.80
C ARG A 185 28.31 2.02 4.67
N GLY A 186 27.75 1.71 3.47
CA GLY A 186 28.54 1.40 2.29
C GLY A 186 29.33 0.07 2.40
N HIS A 187 29.07 -0.76 3.43
CA HIS A 187 29.83 -1.98 3.67
C HIS A 187 29.84 -2.96 2.49
N ALA A 188 28.72 -3.08 1.79
CA ALA A 188 28.59 -4.00 0.66
C ALA A 188 29.23 -3.49 -0.65
N GLU A 189 29.48 -2.19 -0.78
CA GLU A 189 29.95 -1.55 -2.04
C GLU A 189 31.36 -0.98 -1.94
N GLY A 190 31.90 -0.79 -0.73
CA GLY A 190 33.19 -0.13 -0.51
C GLY A 190 33.20 1.33 -1.02
N ARG A 191 32.04 1.95 -1.22
CA ARG A 191 31.89 3.30 -1.75
C ARG A 191 31.55 4.29 -0.66
N THR A 192 32.31 5.37 -0.61
CA THR A 192 31.91 6.64 0.00
C THR A 192 31.33 7.51 -1.11
N ASP A 193 30.03 7.55 -1.27
CA ASP A 193 29.40 8.38 -2.29
C ASP A 193 29.42 9.84 -1.84
N THR A 194 30.25 10.65 -2.50
CA THR A 194 30.43 12.08 -2.24
C THR A 194 29.67 12.99 -3.23
N LYS A 195 28.83 12.41 -4.09
CA LYS A 195 28.07 13.21 -5.03
C LYS A 195 26.87 13.88 -4.36
N GLU A 196 26.78 15.20 -4.47
CA GLU A 196 25.60 15.96 -4.02
C GLU A 196 24.33 15.40 -4.67
N GLN A 197 23.38 15.01 -3.82
CA GLN A 197 22.06 14.60 -4.30
C GLN A 197 21.30 15.85 -4.79
N PRO A 198 20.57 15.76 -5.91
CA PRO A 198 19.77 16.87 -6.41
C PRO A 198 18.67 17.23 -5.41
N SER A 199 18.31 18.51 -5.37
CA SER A 199 17.25 18.96 -4.48
C SER A 199 15.90 18.36 -4.91
N ILE A 200 15.00 18.17 -3.94
CA ILE A 200 13.62 17.70 -4.19
C ILE A 200 12.92 18.61 -5.19
N MET A 201 13.11 19.94 -5.07
CA MET A 201 12.48 20.93 -5.95
C MET A 201 13.01 20.84 -7.38
N GLU A 202 14.32 20.64 -7.57
CA GLU A 202 14.94 20.46 -8.87
C GLU A 202 14.39 19.20 -9.58
N THR A 203 14.38 18.07 -8.85
CA THR A 203 13.84 16.81 -9.38
C THR A 203 12.34 16.91 -9.67
N ALA A 204 11.56 17.58 -8.83
CA ALA A 204 10.14 17.78 -9.07
C ALA A 204 9.87 18.62 -10.30
N LYS A 205 10.59 19.73 -10.49
CA LYS A 205 10.49 20.56 -11.71
C LYS A 205 10.87 19.77 -12.96
N TYR A 206 11.95 19.00 -12.90
CA TYR A 206 12.37 18.14 -14.00
C TYR A 206 11.30 17.11 -14.36
N LEU A 207 10.78 16.38 -13.39
CA LEU A 207 9.71 15.39 -13.58
C LEU A 207 8.44 16.04 -14.18
N LEU A 208 8.01 17.19 -13.65
CA LEU A 208 6.84 17.90 -14.14
C LEU A 208 7.02 18.47 -15.55
N SER A 209 8.25 18.64 -16.05
CA SER A 209 8.50 19.01 -17.44
C SER A 209 8.22 17.85 -18.41
N LYS A 210 8.33 16.59 -17.94
CA LYS A 210 8.13 15.38 -18.73
C LYS A 210 6.64 15.07 -18.91
N LYS A 211 6.15 15.01 -20.14
CA LYS A 211 4.73 14.73 -20.44
C LYS A 211 4.34 13.32 -19.97
N SER A 212 5.20 12.33 -20.22
CA SER A 212 5.00 10.95 -19.80
C SER A 212 4.82 10.85 -18.27
N PHE A 213 5.68 11.53 -17.49
CA PHE A 213 5.61 11.51 -16.04
C PHE A 213 4.31 12.14 -15.51
N ARG A 214 3.85 13.26 -16.05
CA ARG A 214 2.60 13.90 -15.61
C ARG A 214 1.41 12.96 -15.76
N HIS A 215 1.30 12.29 -16.92
CA HIS A 215 0.24 11.31 -17.16
C HIS A 215 0.44 10.05 -16.31
N LEU A 216 1.68 9.57 -16.16
CA LEU A 216 2.02 8.43 -15.33
C LEU A 216 1.66 8.65 -13.87
N ALA A 217 2.07 9.77 -13.27
CA ALA A 217 1.80 10.11 -11.87
C ALA A 217 0.30 10.26 -11.61
N PHE A 218 -0.44 10.91 -12.53
CA PHE A 218 -1.89 11.04 -12.40
C PHE A 218 -2.59 9.70 -12.55
N GLY A 219 -2.23 8.88 -13.54
CA GLY A 219 -2.77 7.54 -13.73
C GLY A 219 -2.50 6.63 -12.54
N ALA A 220 -1.27 6.64 -12.00
CA ALA A 220 -0.90 5.87 -10.82
C ALA A 220 -1.65 6.32 -9.56
N SER A 221 -1.86 7.61 -9.39
CA SER A 221 -2.65 8.16 -8.28
C SER A 221 -4.11 7.72 -8.35
N LEU A 222 -4.71 7.72 -9.55
CA LEU A 222 -6.07 7.21 -9.76
C LEU A 222 -6.14 5.69 -9.53
N ALA A 223 -5.15 4.92 -10.00
CA ALA A 223 -5.09 3.48 -9.77
C ALA A 223 -5.03 3.17 -8.26
N ALA A 224 -4.18 3.89 -7.53
CA ALA A 224 -4.05 3.77 -6.09
C ALA A 224 -5.32 4.24 -5.35
N PHE A 225 -5.94 5.33 -5.79
CA PHE A 225 -7.17 5.87 -5.23
C PHE A 225 -8.31 4.83 -5.27
N VAL A 226 -8.55 4.25 -6.44
CA VAL A 226 -9.57 3.19 -6.59
C VAL A 226 -9.13 1.90 -5.86
N GLY A 227 -7.85 1.53 -5.96
CA GLY A 227 -7.30 0.32 -5.35
C GLY A 227 -7.38 0.33 -3.82
N TYR A 228 -6.87 1.37 -3.16
CA TYR A 228 -6.95 1.51 -1.69
C TYR A 228 -8.40 1.69 -1.21
N GLY A 229 -9.21 2.45 -1.96
CA GLY A 229 -10.63 2.55 -1.68
C GLY A 229 -11.32 1.18 -1.69
N ALA A 230 -11.11 0.39 -2.73
CA ALA A 230 -11.69 -0.95 -2.84
C ALA A 230 -11.17 -1.89 -1.75
N ILE A 231 -9.84 -2.03 -1.58
CA ILE A 231 -9.23 -2.96 -0.61
C ILE A 231 -9.73 -2.67 0.81
N THR A 232 -9.87 -1.39 1.18
CA THR A 232 -10.35 -1.00 2.51
C THR A 232 -11.81 -1.38 2.73
N TRP A 233 -12.67 -1.22 1.72
CA TRP A 233 -14.11 -1.38 1.88
C TRP A 233 -14.68 -2.72 1.38
N LEU A 234 -13.89 -3.54 0.68
CA LEU A 234 -14.33 -4.88 0.26
C LEU A 234 -14.81 -5.75 1.44
N PRO A 235 -14.14 -5.78 2.62
CA PRO A 235 -14.67 -6.55 3.75
C PRO A 235 -16.07 -6.09 4.16
N SER A 236 -16.29 -4.80 4.30
CA SER A 236 -17.61 -4.23 4.63
C SER A 236 -18.64 -4.51 3.54
N PHE A 237 -18.24 -4.46 2.26
CA PHE A 237 -19.13 -4.81 1.14
C PHE A 237 -19.65 -6.24 1.26
N PHE A 238 -18.78 -7.22 1.51
CA PHE A 238 -19.19 -8.62 1.64
C PHE A 238 -20.06 -8.85 2.87
N GLN A 239 -19.77 -8.18 3.99
CA GLN A 239 -20.59 -8.25 5.19
C GLN A 239 -21.98 -7.62 4.99
N ARG A 240 -22.07 -6.43 4.38
CA ARG A 240 -23.35 -5.70 4.18
C ARG A 240 -24.23 -6.33 3.10
N SER A 241 -23.65 -6.65 1.95
CA SER A 241 -24.42 -7.09 0.78
C SER A 241 -24.76 -8.58 0.81
N TYR A 242 -23.93 -9.40 1.43
CA TYR A 242 -24.14 -10.85 1.48
C TYR A 242 -24.35 -11.41 2.89
N GLY A 243 -24.24 -10.59 3.93
CA GLY A 243 -24.45 -11.04 5.32
C GLY A 243 -23.36 -11.99 5.81
N MET A 244 -22.15 -11.95 5.24
CA MET A 244 -21.07 -12.85 5.61
C MET A 244 -20.48 -12.51 6.97
N GLN A 245 -20.02 -13.55 7.69
CA GLN A 245 -19.26 -13.39 8.92
C GLN A 245 -17.84 -12.86 8.64
N THR A 246 -17.26 -12.15 9.61
CA THR A 246 -15.93 -11.54 9.45
C THR A 246 -14.81 -12.55 9.20
N GLY A 247 -14.89 -13.73 9.83
CA GLY A 247 -13.91 -14.81 9.63
C GLY A 247 -13.89 -15.33 8.19
N ASP A 248 -15.08 -15.60 7.63
CA ASP A 248 -15.22 -16.06 6.25
C ASP A 248 -14.71 -14.99 5.26
N VAL A 249 -15.11 -13.74 5.45
CA VAL A 249 -14.65 -12.62 4.63
C VAL A 249 -13.13 -12.49 4.70
N GLY A 250 -12.56 -12.57 5.91
CA GLY A 250 -11.12 -12.51 6.13
C GLY A 250 -10.38 -13.64 5.41
N TRP A 251 -10.92 -14.85 5.43
CA TRP A 251 -10.36 -16.02 4.75
C TRP A 251 -10.32 -15.83 3.23
N TYR A 252 -11.47 -15.58 2.61
CA TYR A 252 -11.54 -15.44 1.14
C TYR A 252 -10.75 -14.22 0.63
N LEU A 253 -10.94 -13.06 1.25
CA LEU A 253 -10.21 -11.86 0.82
C LEU A 253 -8.72 -11.95 1.12
N GLY A 254 -8.32 -12.54 2.24
CA GLY A 254 -6.92 -12.77 2.55
C GLY A 254 -6.22 -13.58 1.44
N LEU A 255 -6.82 -14.67 1.01
CA LEU A 255 -6.28 -15.49 -0.10
C LEU A 255 -6.26 -14.73 -1.42
N ILE A 256 -7.35 -14.05 -1.78
CA ILE A 256 -7.47 -13.37 -3.09
C ILE A 256 -6.55 -12.14 -3.16
N LEU A 257 -6.49 -11.33 -2.11
CA LEU A 257 -5.62 -10.15 -2.10
C LEU A 257 -4.14 -10.52 -1.92
N GLY A 258 -3.85 -11.57 -1.16
CA GLY A 258 -2.48 -12.05 -0.94
C GLY A 258 -1.89 -12.73 -2.18
N ILE A 259 -2.50 -13.80 -2.66
CA ILE A 259 -1.92 -14.65 -3.72
C ILE A 259 -2.10 -14.03 -5.12
N PRO A 260 -3.31 -13.83 -5.66
CA PRO A 260 -3.48 -13.16 -6.94
C PRO A 260 -2.90 -11.75 -6.96
N GLY A 261 -3.01 -11.00 -5.85
CA GLY A 261 -2.44 -9.66 -5.76
C GLY A 261 -0.91 -9.66 -5.89
N GLY A 262 -0.22 -10.54 -5.17
CA GLY A 262 1.23 -10.70 -5.26
C GLY A 262 1.68 -11.18 -6.64
N LEU A 263 0.99 -12.18 -7.21
CA LEU A 263 1.25 -12.67 -8.57
C LEU A 263 1.06 -11.54 -9.61
N GLY A 264 0.06 -10.69 -9.41
CA GLY A 264 -0.20 -9.57 -10.30
C GLY A 264 0.94 -8.56 -10.36
N ILE A 265 1.56 -8.23 -9.23
CA ILE A 265 2.74 -7.35 -9.20
C ILE A 265 3.88 -7.95 -10.03
N PHE A 266 4.16 -9.24 -9.83
CA PHE A 266 5.21 -9.95 -10.57
C PHE A 266 4.90 -10.03 -12.07
N LEU A 267 3.71 -10.48 -12.44
CA LEU A 267 3.29 -10.62 -13.84
C LEU A 267 3.25 -9.26 -14.55
N GLY A 268 2.81 -8.21 -13.88
CA GLY A 268 2.80 -6.84 -14.42
C GLY A 268 4.19 -6.36 -14.78
N GLY A 269 5.18 -6.55 -13.90
CA GLY A 269 6.59 -6.25 -14.17
C GLY A 269 7.14 -7.09 -15.31
N TYR A 270 6.97 -8.41 -15.27
CA TYR A 270 7.46 -9.32 -16.30
C TYR A 270 6.88 -9.02 -17.70
N LEU A 271 5.56 -8.83 -17.80
CA LEU A 271 4.92 -8.52 -19.08
C LEU A 271 5.31 -7.13 -19.59
N SER A 272 5.48 -6.16 -18.68
CA SER A 272 5.99 -4.83 -19.02
C SER A 272 7.38 -4.91 -19.67
N ASP A 273 8.30 -5.67 -19.07
CA ASP A 273 9.66 -5.83 -19.61
C ASP A 273 9.65 -6.61 -20.93
N TYR A 274 8.92 -7.71 -21.00
CA TYR A 274 8.83 -8.53 -22.19
C TYR A 274 8.21 -7.80 -23.40
N LEU A 275 7.12 -7.07 -23.20
CA LEU A 275 6.48 -6.32 -24.27
C LEU A 275 7.25 -5.02 -24.56
N GLY A 276 7.81 -4.38 -23.54
CA GLY A 276 8.61 -3.17 -23.63
C GLY A 276 9.91 -3.37 -24.41
N SER A 277 10.49 -4.59 -24.43
CA SER A 277 11.64 -4.92 -25.26
C SER A 277 11.35 -4.84 -26.75
N LYS A 278 10.09 -4.99 -27.17
CA LYS A 278 9.66 -4.87 -28.58
C LYS A 278 9.29 -3.44 -28.94
N ASP A 279 8.61 -2.75 -28.06
CA ASP A 279 8.25 -1.33 -28.15
C ASP A 279 8.04 -0.77 -26.74
N VAL A 280 8.85 0.20 -26.36
CA VAL A 280 8.87 0.78 -25.02
C VAL A 280 7.52 1.31 -24.55
N ARG A 281 6.63 1.70 -25.46
CA ARG A 281 5.26 2.15 -25.14
C ARG A 281 4.45 1.09 -24.41
N TRP A 282 4.69 -0.18 -24.72
CA TRP A 282 4.00 -1.31 -24.10
C TRP A 282 4.33 -1.46 -22.62
N CYS A 283 5.42 -0.90 -22.13
CA CYS A 283 5.66 -0.87 -20.68
C CYS A 283 4.47 -0.28 -19.92
N LEU A 284 3.82 0.74 -20.47
CA LEU A 284 2.68 1.42 -19.86
C LEU A 284 1.34 1.04 -20.48
N TRP A 285 1.30 0.67 -21.76
CA TRP A 285 0.06 0.24 -22.41
C TRP A 285 -0.50 -1.07 -21.87
N ILE A 286 0.34 -1.97 -21.36
CA ILE A 286 -0.14 -3.17 -20.67
C ILE A 286 -0.93 -2.83 -19.39
N VAL A 287 -0.51 -1.77 -18.68
CA VAL A 287 -1.23 -1.28 -17.51
C VAL A 287 -2.54 -0.62 -17.94
N ALA A 288 -2.54 0.19 -18.99
CA ALA A 288 -3.75 0.78 -19.55
C ALA A 288 -4.78 -0.30 -19.92
N LEU A 289 -4.34 -1.35 -20.61
CA LEU A 289 -5.17 -2.49 -20.99
C LEU A 289 -5.72 -3.22 -19.76
N ALA A 290 -4.88 -3.48 -18.75
CA ALA A 290 -5.29 -4.11 -17.51
C ALA A 290 -6.36 -3.28 -16.78
N MET A 291 -6.19 -1.95 -16.68
CA MET A 291 -7.18 -1.07 -16.06
C MET A 291 -8.50 -1.05 -16.82
N PHE A 292 -8.45 -1.05 -18.15
CA PHE A 292 -9.63 -1.10 -19.01
C PHE A 292 -10.40 -2.42 -18.84
N ILE A 293 -9.70 -3.57 -18.91
CA ILE A 293 -10.31 -4.90 -18.78
C ILE A 293 -10.87 -5.13 -17.38
N THR A 294 -10.17 -4.68 -16.33
CA THR A 294 -10.62 -4.91 -14.95
C THR A 294 -11.83 -4.08 -14.57
N THR A 295 -12.14 -2.99 -15.28
CA THR A 295 -13.31 -2.17 -14.98
C THR A 295 -14.62 -2.96 -15.09
N PRO A 296 -14.99 -3.58 -16.21
CA PRO A 296 -16.21 -4.37 -16.31
C PRO A 296 -16.21 -5.59 -15.37
N LEU A 297 -15.04 -6.18 -15.09
CA LEU A 297 -14.95 -7.30 -14.17
C LEU A 297 -15.28 -6.90 -12.72
N TYR A 298 -14.88 -5.70 -12.27
CA TYR A 298 -15.30 -5.18 -10.97
C TYR A 298 -16.82 -4.94 -10.91
N TYR A 299 -17.47 -4.52 -12.01
CA TYR A 299 -18.92 -4.46 -12.05
C TYR A 299 -19.55 -5.84 -11.84
N MET A 300 -18.99 -6.90 -12.45
CA MET A 300 -19.43 -8.28 -12.20
C MET A 300 -19.26 -8.69 -10.72
N VAL A 301 -18.17 -8.25 -10.06
CA VAL A 301 -17.98 -8.45 -8.61
C VAL A 301 -19.15 -7.85 -7.84
N TYR A 302 -19.42 -6.57 -8.05
CA TYR A 302 -20.43 -5.85 -7.25
C TYR A 302 -21.87 -6.23 -7.58
N LEU A 303 -22.16 -6.67 -8.80
CA LEU A 303 -23.49 -7.07 -9.24
C LEU A 303 -23.77 -8.57 -9.12
N SER A 304 -22.80 -9.35 -8.63
CA SER A 304 -22.97 -10.79 -8.44
C SER A 304 -24.13 -11.11 -7.51
N PRO A 305 -24.92 -12.15 -7.81
CA PRO A 305 -26.06 -12.54 -6.97
C PRO A 305 -25.64 -13.24 -5.68
N THR A 306 -24.44 -13.84 -5.63
CA THR A 306 -23.92 -14.57 -4.47
C THR A 306 -22.48 -14.14 -4.15
N ALA A 307 -22.08 -14.30 -2.88
CA ALA A 307 -20.72 -14.02 -2.45
C ALA A 307 -19.68 -14.88 -3.22
N ASN A 308 -19.97 -16.16 -3.45
CA ASN A 308 -19.04 -17.07 -4.14
C ASN A 308 -18.77 -16.61 -5.59
N THR A 309 -19.81 -16.21 -6.34
CA THR A 309 -19.62 -15.67 -7.69
C THR A 309 -18.88 -14.34 -7.66
N SER A 310 -19.13 -13.50 -6.66
CA SER A 310 -18.40 -12.24 -6.46
C SER A 310 -16.91 -12.49 -6.21
N PHE A 311 -16.54 -13.43 -5.34
CA PHE A 311 -15.14 -13.81 -5.10
C PHE A 311 -14.45 -14.37 -6.35
N LEU A 312 -15.13 -15.20 -7.14
CA LEU A 312 -14.57 -15.72 -8.39
C LEU A 312 -14.26 -14.59 -9.38
N TRP A 313 -15.20 -13.66 -9.58
CA TRP A 313 -14.97 -12.49 -10.42
C TRP A 313 -13.86 -11.58 -9.91
N LEU A 314 -13.60 -11.54 -8.59
CA LEU A 314 -12.61 -10.67 -7.96
C LEU A 314 -11.16 -11.08 -8.24
N ILE A 315 -10.89 -12.37 -8.49
CA ILE A 315 -9.52 -12.90 -8.68
C ILE A 315 -8.76 -12.16 -9.78
N VAL A 316 -9.36 -12.04 -10.96
CA VAL A 316 -8.72 -11.42 -12.13
C VAL A 316 -8.50 -9.91 -11.94
N PRO A 317 -9.50 -9.12 -11.50
CA PRO A 317 -9.30 -7.70 -11.24
C PRO A 317 -8.24 -7.39 -10.18
N ILE A 318 -8.10 -8.24 -9.16
CA ILE A 318 -7.05 -8.06 -8.14
C ILE A 318 -5.67 -8.32 -8.74
N ALA A 319 -5.50 -9.41 -9.50
CA ALA A 319 -4.22 -9.69 -10.15
C ALA A 319 -3.83 -8.58 -11.14
N PHE A 320 -4.67 -8.26 -12.08
CA PHE A 320 -4.38 -7.28 -13.14
C PHE A 320 -4.35 -5.83 -12.61
N GLY A 321 -5.14 -5.54 -11.59
CA GLY A 321 -5.16 -4.24 -10.95
C GLY A 321 -3.83 -3.83 -10.31
N ASN A 322 -2.97 -4.79 -10.01
CA ASN A 322 -1.64 -4.56 -9.41
C ASN A 322 -0.50 -4.41 -10.44
N PHE A 323 -0.76 -4.58 -11.75
CA PHE A 323 0.25 -4.43 -12.81
C PHE A 323 0.96 -3.07 -12.80
N TYR A 324 0.27 -2.03 -12.34
CA TYR A 324 0.82 -0.68 -12.35
C TYR A 324 2.00 -0.49 -11.40
N GLN A 325 2.09 -1.26 -10.30
CA GLN A 325 3.03 -0.95 -9.21
C GLN A 325 4.49 -0.98 -9.68
N ALA A 326 5.00 -2.15 -10.08
CA ALA A 326 6.40 -2.30 -10.51
C ALA A 326 6.71 -1.41 -11.72
N THR A 327 5.82 -1.43 -12.73
CA THR A 327 5.97 -0.70 -13.98
C THR A 327 6.06 0.80 -13.78
N THR A 328 5.19 1.37 -12.93
CA THR A 328 5.16 2.81 -12.66
C THR A 328 6.46 3.32 -12.05
N PHE A 329 7.00 2.60 -11.05
CA PHE A 329 8.29 2.97 -10.45
C PHE A 329 9.45 2.82 -11.42
N SER A 330 9.50 1.74 -12.20
CA SER A 330 10.53 1.50 -13.20
C SER A 330 10.57 2.63 -14.25
N GLN A 331 9.41 2.97 -14.83
CA GLN A 331 9.36 4.02 -15.86
C GLN A 331 9.60 5.43 -15.29
N THR A 332 9.22 5.70 -14.04
CA THR A 332 9.58 6.96 -13.36
C THR A 332 11.10 7.12 -13.24
N GLN A 333 11.81 6.03 -12.93
CA GLN A 333 13.27 6.05 -12.87
C GLN A 333 13.92 6.15 -14.27
N GLY A 334 13.25 5.64 -15.30
CA GLY A 334 13.74 5.72 -16.69
C GLY A 334 13.67 7.10 -17.32
N VAL A 335 12.79 7.99 -16.83
CA VAL A 335 12.66 9.36 -17.35
C VAL A 335 13.53 10.41 -16.64
N VAL A 336 14.39 9.99 -15.70
CA VAL A 336 15.29 10.86 -14.95
C VAL A 336 16.74 10.36 -14.99
N GLU A 337 17.70 11.26 -14.79
CA GLU A 337 19.11 10.91 -14.63
C GLU A 337 19.35 10.01 -13.39
N LEU A 338 20.42 9.21 -13.42
CA LEU A 338 20.79 8.29 -12.32
C LEU A 338 20.76 8.96 -10.93
N ARG A 339 21.32 10.18 -10.84
CA ARG A 339 21.38 10.94 -9.57
C ARG A 339 20.00 11.35 -9.02
N MET A 340 18.97 11.39 -9.87
CA MET A 340 17.62 11.81 -9.48
C MET A 340 16.68 10.64 -9.14
N ARG A 341 17.03 9.39 -9.45
CA ARG A 341 16.13 8.21 -9.39
C ARG A 341 15.47 7.99 -8.04
N SER A 342 16.25 8.10 -6.95
CA SER A 342 15.71 7.93 -5.60
C SER A 342 14.73 9.02 -5.19
N VAL A 343 15.07 10.29 -5.51
CA VAL A 343 14.19 11.43 -5.23
C VAL A 343 12.94 11.37 -6.09
N ALA A 344 13.05 10.98 -7.37
CA ALA A 344 11.91 10.79 -8.25
C ALA A 344 10.93 9.71 -7.74
N ALA A 345 11.45 8.58 -7.30
CA ALA A 345 10.63 7.53 -6.69
C ALA A 345 9.93 8.00 -5.40
N ALA A 346 10.62 8.79 -4.56
CA ALA A 346 10.05 9.36 -3.34
C ALA A 346 8.92 10.36 -3.64
N ILE A 347 9.10 11.24 -4.64
CA ILE A 347 8.08 12.19 -5.09
C ILE A 347 6.84 11.43 -5.59
N LEU A 348 7.04 10.43 -6.44
CA LEU A 348 5.93 9.62 -6.95
C LEU A 348 5.18 8.92 -5.81
N LEU A 349 5.92 8.28 -4.89
CA LEU A 349 5.35 7.58 -3.75
C LEU A 349 4.55 8.53 -2.84
N PHE A 350 5.06 9.74 -2.62
CA PHE A 350 4.36 10.78 -1.86
C PHE A 350 3.02 11.13 -2.51
N ILE A 351 3.01 11.37 -3.83
CA ILE A 351 1.79 11.69 -4.59
C ILE A 351 0.78 10.54 -4.51
N ILE A 352 1.24 9.30 -4.76
CA ILE A 352 0.40 8.10 -4.71
C ILE A 352 -0.20 7.89 -3.31
N ASN A 353 0.58 8.08 -2.24
CA ASN A 353 0.10 7.88 -0.87
C ASN A 353 -0.91 8.95 -0.46
N ILE A 354 -0.66 10.22 -0.74
CA ILE A 354 -1.62 11.27 -0.38
C ILE A 354 -2.93 11.10 -1.15
N ILE A 355 -2.86 10.94 -2.47
CA ILE A 355 -4.07 10.85 -3.31
C ILE A 355 -4.73 9.48 -3.16
N GLY A 356 -3.95 8.40 -3.27
CA GLY A 356 -4.46 7.04 -3.28
C GLY A 356 -4.86 6.57 -1.88
N LEU A 357 -3.89 6.41 -1.01
CA LEU A 357 -4.11 5.87 0.34
C LEU A 357 -4.90 6.85 1.21
N GLY A 358 -4.66 8.17 1.08
CA GLY A 358 -5.36 9.18 1.86
C GLY A 358 -6.81 9.37 1.44
N PHE A 359 -7.04 9.73 0.19
CA PHE A 359 -8.38 10.11 -0.26
C PHE A 359 -9.22 8.95 -0.80
N GLY A 360 -8.62 7.82 -1.22
CA GLY A 360 -9.36 6.68 -1.77
C GLY A 360 -10.41 6.11 -0.81
N PRO A 361 -10.01 5.60 0.37
CA PRO A 361 -10.96 5.10 1.36
C PRO A 361 -11.95 6.16 1.85
N GLN A 362 -11.50 7.41 2.00
CA GLN A 362 -12.33 8.54 2.40
C GLN A 362 -13.46 8.82 1.39
N ALA A 363 -13.15 8.82 0.09
CA ALA A 363 -14.11 9.07 -0.95
C ALA A 363 -15.21 8.00 -1.02
N VAL A 364 -14.85 6.72 -0.83
CA VAL A 364 -15.84 5.63 -0.73
C VAL A 364 -16.77 5.85 0.45
N GLY A 365 -16.23 6.21 1.63
CA GLY A 365 -17.03 6.46 2.83
C GLY A 365 -18.00 7.63 2.66
N ILE A 366 -17.53 8.75 2.10
CA ILE A 366 -18.37 9.93 1.81
C ILE A 366 -19.49 9.56 0.84
N LEU A 367 -19.17 8.89 -0.28
CA LEU A 367 -20.17 8.47 -1.26
C LEU A 367 -21.19 7.49 -0.66
N SER A 368 -20.73 6.58 0.21
CA SER A 368 -21.62 5.63 0.88
C SER A 368 -22.63 6.34 1.78
N ASP A 369 -22.20 7.33 2.54
CA ASP A 369 -23.11 8.12 3.39
C ASP A 369 -24.09 8.97 2.55
N ILE A 370 -23.62 9.60 1.46
CA ILE A 370 -24.49 10.38 0.54
C ILE A 370 -25.56 9.49 -0.09
N LEU A 371 -25.18 8.29 -0.55
CA LEU A 371 -26.09 7.37 -1.22
C LEU A 371 -26.98 6.58 -0.24
N ARG A 372 -26.78 6.72 1.06
CA ARG A 372 -27.46 5.91 2.08
C ARG A 372 -28.97 6.16 2.13
N ALA A 373 -29.42 7.38 1.85
CA ALA A 373 -30.83 7.71 1.83
C ALA A 373 -31.60 6.93 0.75
N ASP A 374 -30.98 6.73 -0.42
CA ASP A 374 -31.62 6.10 -1.58
C ASP A 374 -31.41 4.57 -1.62
N TYR A 375 -30.25 4.10 -1.18
CA TYR A 375 -29.81 2.70 -1.37
C TYR A 375 -29.63 1.92 -0.05
N GLY A 376 -29.80 2.54 1.12
CA GLY A 376 -29.70 1.89 2.42
C GLY A 376 -28.37 1.17 2.61
N LYS A 377 -28.42 -0.12 2.96
CA LYS A 377 -27.22 -0.97 3.15
C LYS A 377 -26.38 -1.19 1.88
N GLU A 378 -27.00 -1.05 0.70
CA GLU A 378 -26.34 -1.22 -0.59
C GLU A 378 -25.60 0.04 -1.06
N SER A 379 -25.68 1.16 -0.33
CA SER A 379 -24.99 2.41 -0.66
C SER A 379 -23.50 2.22 -0.89
N LEU A 380 -22.86 1.35 -0.12
CA LEU A 380 -21.44 1.01 -0.26
C LEU A 380 -21.14 0.32 -1.60
N ARG A 381 -22.01 -0.60 -2.06
CA ARG A 381 -21.91 -1.25 -3.37
C ARG A 381 -21.85 -0.22 -4.49
N TYR A 382 -22.80 0.70 -4.51
CA TYR A 382 -22.87 1.75 -5.54
C TYR A 382 -21.70 2.73 -5.45
N SER A 383 -21.23 3.05 -4.25
CA SER A 383 -20.02 3.87 -4.05
C SER A 383 -18.79 3.24 -4.68
N LEU A 384 -18.59 1.94 -4.45
CA LEU A 384 -17.49 1.18 -5.04
C LEU A 384 -17.61 1.10 -6.57
N MET A 385 -18.82 0.92 -7.10
CA MET A 385 -19.08 0.93 -8.54
C MET A 385 -18.73 2.30 -9.17
N ILE A 386 -19.17 3.40 -8.56
CA ILE A 386 -18.87 4.76 -9.05
C ILE A 386 -17.36 4.99 -9.08
N LEU A 387 -16.65 4.68 -8.00
CA LEU A 387 -15.19 4.84 -7.98
C LEU A 387 -14.49 3.97 -9.02
N THR A 388 -15.00 2.77 -9.26
CA THR A 388 -14.42 1.85 -10.27
C THR A 388 -14.43 2.45 -11.67
N THR A 389 -15.39 3.33 -12.03
CA THR A 389 -15.39 4.01 -13.34
C THR A 389 -14.13 4.84 -13.57
N LEU A 390 -13.52 5.37 -12.50
CA LEU A 390 -12.28 6.14 -12.60
C LEU A 390 -11.10 5.32 -13.15
N LYS A 391 -11.19 3.98 -13.14
CA LYS A 391 -10.19 3.11 -13.80
C LYS A 391 -10.13 3.32 -15.32
N LEU A 392 -11.23 3.72 -15.95
CA LEU A 392 -11.23 4.08 -17.38
C LEU A 392 -10.39 5.34 -17.62
N TRP A 393 -10.50 6.32 -16.71
CA TRP A 393 -9.69 7.51 -16.76
C TRP A 393 -8.22 7.21 -16.45
N CYS A 394 -7.98 6.32 -15.49
CA CYS A 394 -6.65 5.78 -15.23
C CYS A 394 -6.05 5.12 -16.48
N ALA A 395 -6.79 4.25 -17.17
CA ALA A 395 -6.37 3.60 -18.41
C ALA A 395 -5.98 4.62 -19.50
N TYR A 396 -6.79 5.67 -19.67
CA TYR A 396 -6.50 6.75 -20.60
C TYR A 396 -5.18 7.46 -20.30
N HIS A 397 -4.91 7.76 -19.02
CA HIS A 397 -3.66 8.40 -18.62
C HIS A 397 -2.44 7.48 -18.79
N TYR A 398 -2.56 6.18 -18.51
CA TYR A 398 -1.48 5.22 -18.80
C TYR A 398 -1.23 5.07 -20.31
N TYR A 399 -2.28 5.12 -21.13
CA TYR A 399 -2.14 5.14 -22.60
C TYR A 399 -1.36 6.37 -23.06
N LEU A 400 -1.73 7.57 -22.58
CA LEU A 400 -1.02 8.80 -22.91
C LEU A 400 0.42 8.82 -22.39
N ALA A 401 0.65 8.31 -21.18
CA ALA A 401 1.99 8.18 -20.63
C ALA A 401 2.87 7.30 -21.54
N GLY A 402 2.36 6.16 -22.00
CA GLY A 402 3.05 5.29 -22.96
C GLY A 402 3.33 5.99 -24.30
N LYS A 403 2.36 6.78 -24.79
CA LYS A 403 2.54 7.55 -26.05
C LYS A 403 3.73 8.51 -26.00
N TYR A 404 3.95 9.19 -24.86
CA TYR A 404 5.02 10.17 -24.68
C TYR A 404 6.29 9.57 -24.08
N LEU A 405 6.29 8.30 -23.67
CA LEU A 405 7.40 7.69 -22.95
C LEU A 405 8.69 7.70 -23.76
N LYS A 406 8.63 7.35 -25.04
CA LYS A 406 9.80 7.27 -25.92
C LYS A 406 10.56 8.60 -26.04
N ASP A 407 9.83 9.72 -26.03
CA ASP A 407 10.40 11.06 -26.18
C ASP A 407 11.01 11.58 -24.87
N ASP A 408 10.58 11.03 -23.74
CA ASP A 408 10.95 11.48 -22.41
C ASP A 408 12.00 10.61 -21.71
N LEU A 409 12.25 9.39 -22.22
CA LEU A 409 13.30 8.50 -21.68
C LEU A 409 14.68 9.16 -21.79
N VAL A 410 15.46 9.02 -20.70
CA VAL A 410 16.86 9.43 -20.71
C VAL A 410 17.68 8.32 -21.39
N THR A 411 18.19 8.60 -22.59
CA THR A 411 19.20 7.75 -23.24
C THR A 411 20.55 8.04 -22.59
N GLU A 412 21.16 7.03 -21.99
CA GLU A 412 22.55 7.09 -21.47
C GLU A 412 23.56 7.15 -22.64
#